data_6f8d2b6a8e7741c526394d49966a5396
#
_entry.id   6f8d2b6a8e7741c526394d49966a5396
#
_cell.length_a   1.000
_cell.length_b   1.000
_cell.length_c   1.000
_cell.angle_alpha   90.00
_cell.angle_beta   90.00
_cell.angle_gamma   90.00
#
_symmetry.space_group_name_H-M   'P 1'
#
loop_
_entity.id
_entity.type
_entity.pdbx_description
1 polymer ?
#
loop_
_entity_poly.entity_id
_entity_poly.type
_entity_poly.pdbx_seq_one_letter_code
_entity_poly.pdbx_strand_id
1 'polypeptide(L)'
;MDTGAYIKQLRNEKGISQTELGKIVGVQRAAVQKWECGITQNLKRETIKKLADYFNVSPSSFICDDFPSDSDLSRYGIHPIEKKKFRMLGSIACGEPIYCNEEYQTFIEASADINADFCLTAKGDSMINARIYDGDVVFIKSTPEVYNGEIAAVIIEDEATLKRVYYYREENKLVLVAENPKYAPLVYVNEELNHINILGRAVAFMSNIK
;
A
#
# COMPACT_ATOMS: atom_id res chain seq x y z
N MET A 1 -0.73 26.90 -9.19
CA MET A 1 -0.14 26.77 -10.57
C MET A 1 -1.23 27.22 -11.52
N ASP A 2 -0.94 28.10 -12.48
CA ASP A 2 -1.93 28.51 -13.47
C ASP A 2 -2.40 27.31 -14.30
N THR A 3 -3.70 27.17 -14.51
CA THR A 3 -4.31 26.07 -15.28
C THR A 3 -3.64 25.88 -16.66
N GLY A 4 -3.26 26.98 -17.31
CA GLY A 4 -2.56 26.96 -18.59
C GLY A 4 -1.16 26.36 -18.50
N ALA A 5 -0.40 26.71 -17.47
CA ALA A 5 0.92 26.14 -17.20
C ALA A 5 0.82 24.64 -16.92
N TYR A 6 -0.21 24.20 -16.21
CA TYR A 6 -0.47 22.79 -15.92
C TYR A 6 -0.80 21.99 -17.19
N ILE A 7 -1.67 22.52 -18.06
CA ILE A 7 -1.97 21.89 -19.36
C ILE A 7 -0.69 21.73 -20.18
N LYS A 8 0.15 22.76 -20.22
CA LYS A 8 1.43 22.74 -20.94
C LYS A 8 2.38 21.68 -20.40
N GLN A 9 2.46 21.54 -19.08
CA GLN A 9 3.27 20.52 -18.41
C GLN A 9 2.81 19.11 -18.81
N LEU A 10 1.53 18.78 -18.63
CA LEU A 10 0.96 17.48 -18.96
C LEU A 10 1.14 17.13 -20.46
N ARG A 11 0.98 18.12 -21.34
CA ARG A 11 1.19 17.95 -22.78
C ARG A 11 2.65 17.60 -23.08
N ASN A 12 3.60 18.29 -22.45
CA ASN A 12 5.03 18.05 -22.65
C ASN A 12 5.45 16.67 -22.09
N GLU A 13 4.92 16.26 -20.94
CA GLU A 13 5.13 14.93 -20.36
C GLU A 13 4.65 13.79 -21.28
N LYS A 14 3.56 14.02 -22.01
CA LYS A 14 3.05 13.09 -23.04
C LYS A 14 3.78 13.21 -24.39
N GLY A 15 4.68 14.18 -24.57
CA GLY A 15 5.45 14.38 -25.79
C GLY A 15 4.62 14.81 -27.01
N ILE A 16 3.41 15.37 -26.81
CA ILE A 16 2.49 15.76 -27.90
C ILE A 16 2.54 17.25 -28.20
N SER A 17 2.25 17.61 -29.45
CA SER A 17 2.15 19.00 -29.89
C SER A 17 0.83 19.66 -29.49
N GLN A 18 0.78 21.01 -29.48
CA GLN A 18 -0.47 21.76 -29.28
C GLN A 18 -1.55 21.41 -30.33
N THR A 19 -1.13 21.06 -31.55
CA THR A 19 -2.04 20.66 -32.61
C THR A 19 -2.67 19.31 -32.33
N GLU A 20 -1.88 18.35 -31.84
CA GLU A 20 -2.36 17.01 -31.46
C GLU A 20 -3.30 17.10 -30.26
N LEU A 21 -2.94 17.84 -29.22
CA LEU A 21 -3.84 18.05 -28.09
C LEU A 21 -5.15 18.70 -28.53
N GLY A 22 -5.09 19.70 -29.42
CA GLY A 22 -6.29 20.31 -29.99
C GLY A 22 -7.21 19.32 -30.67
N LYS A 23 -6.66 18.42 -31.49
CA LYS A 23 -7.44 17.34 -32.13
C LYS A 23 -8.09 16.39 -31.13
N ILE A 24 -7.39 16.01 -30.08
CA ILE A 24 -7.85 15.09 -29.03
C ILE A 24 -9.07 15.68 -28.28
N VAL A 25 -8.97 16.95 -27.88
CA VAL A 25 -10.05 17.60 -27.11
C VAL A 25 -11.13 18.23 -28.00
N GLY A 26 -10.92 18.26 -29.33
CA GLY A 26 -11.89 18.80 -30.28
C GLY A 26 -11.84 20.32 -30.41
N VAL A 27 -10.66 20.93 -30.32
CA VAL A 27 -10.44 22.39 -30.50
C VAL A 27 -9.28 22.66 -31.47
N GLN A 28 -9.19 23.90 -31.95
CA GLN A 28 -8.07 24.32 -32.80
C GLN A 28 -6.80 24.56 -31.98
N ARG A 29 -5.61 24.41 -32.59
CA ARG A 29 -4.32 24.73 -31.99
C ARG A 29 -4.28 26.10 -31.28
N ALA A 30 -4.89 27.11 -31.89
CA ALA A 30 -4.94 28.48 -31.36
C ALA A 30 -5.64 28.54 -29.97
N ALA A 31 -6.63 27.67 -29.73
CA ALA A 31 -7.27 27.58 -28.41
C ALA A 31 -6.32 27.01 -27.36
N VAL A 32 -5.62 25.92 -27.69
CA VAL A 32 -4.62 25.32 -26.78
C VAL A 32 -3.52 26.33 -26.45
N GLN A 33 -3.03 27.06 -27.46
CA GLN A 33 -2.03 28.12 -27.25
C GLN A 33 -2.54 29.21 -26.29
N LYS A 34 -3.79 29.65 -26.43
CA LYS A 34 -4.40 30.67 -25.55
C LYS A 34 -4.52 30.17 -24.11
N TRP A 35 -4.81 28.88 -23.92
CA TRP A 35 -4.83 28.28 -22.58
C TRP A 35 -3.46 28.26 -21.96
N GLU A 36 -2.44 27.75 -22.68
CA GLU A 36 -1.07 27.65 -22.19
C GLU A 36 -0.39 28.99 -21.93
N CYS A 37 -0.89 30.07 -22.56
CA CYS A 37 -0.42 31.44 -22.32
C CYS A 37 -1.26 32.17 -21.25
N GLY A 38 -2.20 31.52 -20.58
CA GLY A 38 -3.04 32.13 -19.55
C GLY A 38 -4.06 33.16 -20.06
N ILE A 39 -4.21 33.32 -21.39
CA ILE A 39 -5.14 34.30 -22.00
C ILE A 39 -6.61 33.91 -21.76
N THR A 40 -6.89 32.58 -21.66
CA THR A 40 -8.21 32.07 -21.40
C THR A 40 -8.14 31.19 -20.14
N GLN A 41 -8.68 31.72 -19.04
CA GLN A 41 -8.68 30.99 -17.74
C GLN A 41 -9.89 30.09 -17.56
N ASN A 42 -11.03 30.40 -18.19
CA ASN A 42 -12.25 29.62 -18.05
C ASN A 42 -12.43 28.62 -19.20
N LEU A 43 -12.09 27.37 -18.95
CA LEU A 43 -12.35 26.29 -19.89
C LEU A 43 -13.80 25.79 -19.75
N LYS A 44 -14.40 25.38 -20.87
CA LYS A 44 -15.73 24.74 -20.86
C LYS A 44 -15.65 23.38 -20.15
N ARG A 45 -16.73 23.00 -19.43
CA ARG A 45 -16.82 21.71 -18.70
C ARG A 45 -16.49 20.52 -19.57
N GLU A 46 -16.96 20.47 -20.81
CA GLU A 46 -16.66 19.38 -21.73
C GLU A 46 -15.17 19.29 -22.09
N THR A 47 -14.51 20.42 -22.22
CA THR A 47 -13.08 20.48 -22.50
C THR A 47 -12.27 19.99 -21.29
N ILE A 48 -12.65 20.42 -20.08
CA ILE A 48 -12.05 19.95 -18.84
C ILE A 48 -12.18 18.43 -18.70
N LYS A 49 -13.38 17.90 -18.97
CA LYS A 49 -13.62 16.45 -18.93
C LYS A 49 -12.70 15.70 -19.89
N LYS A 50 -12.62 16.13 -21.16
CA LYS A 50 -11.77 15.50 -22.17
C LYS A 50 -10.27 15.59 -21.82
N LEU A 51 -9.82 16.71 -21.27
CA LEU A 51 -8.44 16.87 -20.79
C LEU A 51 -8.17 15.91 -19.63
N ALA A 52 -9.07 15.86 -18.66
CA ALA A 52 -8.97 14.98 -17.49
C ALA A 52 -8.91 13.50 -17.88
N ASP A 53 -9.80 13.07 -18.77
CA ASP A 53 -9.87 11.71 -19.30
C ASP A 53 -8.60 11.35 -20.09
N TYR A 54 -8.10 12.26 -20.93
CA TYR A 54 -6.92 12.01 -21.74
C TYR A 54 -5.63 11.95 -20.92
N PHE A 55 -5.46 12.86 -19.97
CA PHE A 55 -4.27 12.91 -19.12
C PHE A 55 -4.35 11.99 -17.90
N ASN A 56 -5.51 11.37 -17.67
CA ASN A 56 -5.80 10.52 -16.51
C ASN A 56 -5.60 11.26 -15.18
N VAL A 57 -6.14 12.48 -15.09
CA VAL A 57 -6.10 13.33 -13.90
C VAL A 57 -7.51 13.74 -13.48
N SER A 58 -7.66 14.20 -12.22
CA SER A 58 -8.96 14.70 -11.77
C SER A 58 -9.39 15.97 -12.54
N PRO A 59 -10.66 16.13 -12.95
CA PRO A 59 -11.17 17.37 -13.51
C PRO A 59 -10.95 18.59 -12.60
N SER A 60 -10.93 18.41 -11.29
CA SER A 60 -10.66 19.46 -10.30
C SER A 60 -9.28 20.09 -10.46
N SER A 61 -8.30 19.34 -10.98
CA SER A 61 -6.93 19.83 -11.24
C SER A 61 -6.88 20.99 -12.28
N PHE A 62 -7.94 21.16 -13.06
CA PHE A 62 -8.06 22.24 -14.04
C PHE A 62 -8.96 23.39 -13.58
N ILE A 63 -9.61 23.27 -12.41
CA ILE A 63 -10.62 24.23 -11.93
C ILE A 63 -10.12 24.98 -10.70
N CYS A 64 -9.29 24.33 -9.88
CA CYS A 64 -8.76 24.91 -8.65
C CYS A 64 -7.41 25.57 -8.93
N ASP A 65 -7.36 26.89 -8.86
CA ASP A 65 -6.10 27.66 -8.89
C ASP A 65 -5.20 27.37 -7.68
N ASP A 66 -5.73 26.72 -6.66
CA ASP A 66 -5.10 26.41 -5.40
C ASP A 66 -4.99 24.91 -5.11
N PHE A 67 -4.45 24.12 -6.03
CA PHE A 67 -3.81 22.87 -5.56
C PHE A 67 -2.48 23.30 -4.93
N PRO A 68 -2.31 23.14 -3.62
CA PRO A 68 -1.07 23.52 -2.97
C PRO A 68 0.07 22.74 -3.64
N SER A 69 1.07 23.46 -4.11
CA SER A 69 2.32 22.85 -4.57
C SER A 69 2.98 22.11 -3.41
N ASP A 70 3.88 21.17 -3.67
CA ASP A 70 4.63 20.48 -2.60
C ASP A 70 5.30 21.47 -1.64
N SER A 71 5.69 22.67 -2.15
CA SER A 71 6.22 23.77 -1.34
C SER A 71 5.16 24.41 -0.44
N ASP A 72 3.89 24.46 -0.88
CA ASP A 72 2.79 25.00 -0.08
C ASP A 72 2.32 23.97 0.96
N LEU A 73 2.30 22.69 0.60
CA LEU A 73 2.01 21.59 1.53
C LEU A 73 3.05 21.55 2.66
N SER A 74 4.32 21.78 2.34
CA SER A 74 5.41 21.85 3.33
C SER A 74 5.22 22.95 4.39
N ARG A 75 4.55 24.08 4.05
CA ARG A 75 4.19 25.13 5.02
C ARG A 75 3.19 24.68 6.06
N TYR A 76 2.36 23.69 5.73
CA TYR A 76 1.40 23.06 6.64
C TYR A 76 1.98 21.82 7.33
N GLY A 77 3.29 21.56 7.20
CA GLY A 77 3.94 20.37 7.74
C GLY A 77 3.59 19.08 7.00
N ILE A 78 3.02 19.18 5.81
CA ILE A 78 2.68 18.03 4.96
C ILE A 78 3.86 17.81 4.01
N HIS A 79 4.56 16.69 4.18
CA HIS A 79 5.67 16.29 3.34
C HIS A 79 5.31 15.04 2.53
N PRO A 80 5.85 14.90 1.30
CA PRO A 80 5.70 13.65 0.56
C PRO A 80 6.29 12.49 1.36
N ILE A 81 5.54 11.39 1.44
CA ILE A 81 6.01 10.17 2.08
C ILE A 81 6.88 9.43 1.08
N GLU A 82 8.13 9.14 1.44
CA GLU A 82 8.96 8.23 0.67
C GLU A 82 8.32 6.83 0.66
N LYS A 83 8.22 6.24 -0.54
CA LYS A 83 7.59 4.94 -0.73
C LYS A 83 8.64 3.87 -0.98
N LYS A 84 8.41 2.70 -0.41
CA LYS A 84 9.19 1.48 -0.64
C LYS A 84 8.26 0.36 -1.12
N LYS A 85 8.76 -0.50 -2.02
CA LYS A 85 8.05 -1.70 -2.46
C LYS A 85 8.36 -2.85 -1.52
N PHE A 86 7.30 -3.49 -1.03
CA PHE A 86 7.38 -4.68 -0.20
C PHE A 86 6.86 -5.88 -0.98
N ARG A 87 7.60 -6.99 -0.92
CA ARG A 87 7.22 -8.23 -1.56
C ARG A 87 6.02 -8.84 -0.83
N MET A 88 4.94 -9.13 -1.56
CA MET A 88 3.80 -9.88 -1.06
C MET A 88 4.10 -11.37 -1.19
N LEU A 89 4.19 -12.09 -0.10
CA LEU A 89 4.39 -13.55 -0.10
C LEU A 89 3.07 -14.34 -0.24
N GLY A 90 2.02 -13.69 -0.70
CA GLY A 90 0.73 -14.29 -0.94
C GLY A 90 -0.19 -14.29 0.28
N SER A 91 -1.41 -14.81 0.09
CA SER A 91 -2.28 -15.20 1.19
C SER A 91 -1.85 -16.59 1.58
N ILE A 92 -1.42 -16.79 2.79
CA ILE A 92 -1.07 -18.11 3.27
C ILE A 92 -2.38 -18.86 3.49
N ALA A 93 -2.76 -19.65 2.50
CA ALA A 93 -3.77 -20.68 2.60
C ALA A 93 -3.05 -22.02 2.53
N CYS A 94 -3.19 -22.76 3.61
CA CYS A 94 -3.07 -24.22 3.71
C CYS A 94 -2.44 -24.98 2.52
N GLY A 95 -1.29 -25.57 2.73
CA GLY A 95 -0.96 -26.83 2.07
C GLY A 95 -0.10 -26.79 0.82
N GLU A 96 0.47 -25.66 0.40
CA GLU A 96 1.52 -25.69 -0.62
C GLU A 96 2.79 -24.99 -0.12
N PRO A 97 3.97 -25.61 -0.32
CA PRO A 97 5.25 -24.96 0.02
C PRO A 97 5.34 -23.62 -0.72
N ILE A 98 5.83 -22.58 -0.02
CA ILE A 98 6.08 -21.27 -0.61
C ILE A 98 7.25 -21.39 -1.60
N TYR A 99 7.05 -22.05 -2.71
CA TYR A 99 7.91 -21.93 -3.88
C TYR A 99 7.42 -20.73 -4.70
N CYS A 100 8.07 -19.60 -4.46
CA CYS A 100 7.88 -18.42 -5.28
C CYS A 100 8.31 -18.76 -6.71
N ASN A 101 7.36 -19.02 -7.59
CA ASN A 101 7.58 -18.85 -9.00
C ASN A 101 7.87 -17.36 -9.21
N GLU A 102 9.08 -17.04 -9.68
CA GLU A 102 9.57 -15.66 -9.87
C GLU A 102 8.71 -14.84 -10.84
N GLU A 103 7.82 -15.47 -11.59
CA GLU A 103 6.98 -14.83 -12.63
C GLU A 103 5.76 -14.07 -12.07
N TYR A 104 5.36 -14.22 -10.80
CA TYR A 104 4.18 -13.56 -10.22
C TYR A 104 4.46 -12.86 -8.90
N GLN A 105 5.56 -12.10 -8.82
CA GLN A 105 5.84 -11.31 -7.62
C GLN A 105 4.90 -10.10 -7.55
N THR A 106 3.92 -10.17 -6.67
CA THR A 106 3.09 -9.00 -6.34
C THR A 106 3.83 -8.15 -5.31
N PHE A 107 3.88 -6.83 -5.55
CA PHE A 107 4.47 -5.86 -4.63
C PHE A 107 3.42 -4.89 -4.15
N ILE A 108 3.55 -4.46 -2.90
CA ILE A 108 2.76 -3.36 -2.32
C ILE A 108 3.67 -2.18 -2.05
N GLU A 109 3.22 -0.99 -2.40
CA GLU A 109 3.90 0.26 -2.05
C GLU A 109 3.35 0.78 -0.72
N ALA A 110 4.25 1.04 0.22
CA ALA A 110 3.94 1.64 1.51
C ALA A 110 5.06 2.59 1.94
N SER A 111 4.91 3.25 3.10
CA SER A 111 5.92 4.18 3.61
C SER A 111 7.28 3.49 3.75
N ALA A 112 8.34 4.18 3.34
CA ALA A 112 9.73 3.71 3.49
C ALA A 112 10.15 3.57 4.96
N ASP A 113 9.47 4.25 5.88
CA ASP A 113 9.71 4.17 7.34
C ASP A 113 9.34 2.81 7.92
N ILE A 114 8.53 2.00 7.22
CA ILE A 114 8.18 0.66 7.67
C ILE A 114 9.40 -0.25 7.56
N ASN A 115 9.95 -0.64 8.71
CA ASN A 115 11.09 -1.55 8.77
C ASN A 115 10.64 -3.01 8.68
N ALA A 116 10.19 -3.41 7.49
CA ALA A 116 9.78 -4.77 7.16
C ALA A 116 10.57 -5.31 5.95
N ASP A 117 10.58 -6.63 5.81
CA ASP A 117 11.24 -7.32 4.70
C ASP A 117 10.23 -7.85 3.68
N PHE A 118 9.04 -8.24 4.12
CA PHE A 118 7.95 -8.70 3.28
C PHE A 118 6.59 -8.38 3.91
N CYS A 119 5.51 -8.65 3.19
CA CYS A 119 4.15 -8.54 3.71
C CYS A 119 3.30 -9.76 3.36
N LEU A 120 2.22 -9.94 4.13
CA LEU A 120 1.26 -11.03 4.04
C LEU A 120 -0.15 -10.46 4.09
N THR A 121 -1.10 -11.15 3.49
CA THR A 121 -2.52 -10.84 3.68
C THR A 121 -3.06 -11.62 4.86
N ALA A 122 -3.65 -10.93 5.84
CA ALA A 122 -4.33 -11.55 6.96
C ALA A 122 -5.61 -12.25 6.49
N LYS A 123 -5.88 -13.45 7.00
CA LYS A 123 -7.10 -14.22 6.76
C LYS A 123 -7.86 -14.50 8.04
N GLY A 124 -9.17 -14.36 7.96
CA GLY A 124 -10.08 -14.66 9.07
C GLY A 124 -10.10 -13.60 10.17
N ASP A 125 -10.66 -13.98 11.31
CA ASP A 125 -10.96 -13.05 12.41
C ASP A 125 -10.11 -13.30 13.67
N SER A 126 -9.05 -14.11 13.57
CA SER A 126 -8.26 -14.51 14.75
C SER A 126 -7.51 -13.35 15.43
N MET A 127 -7.32 -12.22 14.75
CA MET A 127 -6.52 -11.07 15.23
C MET A 127 -7.33 -9.76 15.35
N ILE A 128 -8.66 -9.85 15.42
CA ILE A 128 -9.55 -8.67 15.42
C ILE A 128 -9.34 -7.72 16.60
N ASN A 129 -8.99 -8.23 17.78
CA ASN A 129 -8.72 -7.38 18.94
C ASN A 129 -7.37 -6.65 18.84
N ALA A 130 -6.48 -7.11 17.97
CA ALA A 130 -5.28 -6.38 17.56
C ALA A 130 -5.56 -5.41 16.41
N ARG A 131 -6.83 -5.24 16.00
CA ARG A 131 -7.30 -4.40 14.88
C ARG A 131 -6.78 -4.87 13.51
N ILE A 132 -6.40 -6.14 13.39
CA ILE A 132 -6.03 -6.76 12.14
C ILE A 132 -7.23 -7.57 11.67
N TYR A 133 -7.78 -7.18 10.52
CA TYR A 133 -9.01 -7.75 9.97
C TYR A 133 -8.70 -8.61 8.74
N ASP A 134 -9.68 -9.40 8.34
CA ASP A 134 -9.62 -10.18 7.11
C ASP A 134 -9.38 -9.29 5.89
N GLY A 135 -8.34 -9.62 5.12
CA GLY A 135 -7.88 -8.88 3.94
C GLY A 135 -6.87 -7.76 4.22
N ASP A 136 -6.52 -7.49 5.48
CA ASP A 136 -5.49 -6.52 5.81
C ASP A 136 -4.11 -7.00 5.36
N VAL A 137 -3.25 -6.05 4.99
CA VAL A 137 -1.85 -6.33 4.65
C VAL A 137 -0.99 -6.13 5.89
N VAL A 138 -0.32 -7.18 6.32
CA VAL A 138 0.56 -7.16 7.50
C VAL A 138 2.02 -7.19 7.05
N PHE A 139 2.81 -6.23 7.52
CA PHE A 139 4.23 -6.08 7.23
C PHE A 139 5.05 -6.82 8.27
N ILE A 140 5.93 -7.70 7.81
CA ILE A 140 6.71 -8.62 8.63
C ILE A 140 8.20 -8.28 8.54
N LYS A 141 8.83 -8.15 9.69
CA LYS A 141 10.29 -8.12 9.81
C LYS A 141 10.78 -9.54 10.03
N SER A 142 11.55 -10.05 9.09
CA SER A 142 12.13 -11.39 9.17
C SER A 142 13.10 -11.47 10.36
N THR A 143 12.77 -12.30 11.34
CA THR A 143 13.59 -12.56 12.50
C THR A 143 13.16 -13.87 13.15
N PRO A 144 14.10 -14.73 13.59
CA PRO A 144 13.75 -15.93 14.34
C PRO A 144 13.45 -15.59 15.82
N GLU A 145 13.84 -14.41 16.29
CA GLU A 145 13.62 -13.98 17.67
C GLU A 145 12.43 -13.03 17.76
N VAL A 146 11.44 -13.42 18.55
CA VAL A 146 10.23 -12.66 18.85
C VAL A 146 10.10 -12.56 20.37
N TYR A 147 9.88 -11.35 20.87
CA TYR A 147 9.70 -11.14 22.30
C TYR A 147 8.29 -11.51 22.75
N ASN A 148 8.16 -11.92 24.02
CA ASN A 148 6.89 -12.24 24.62
C ASN A 148 5.90 -11.08 24.50
N GLY A 149 4.72 -11.37 23.95
CA GLY A 149 3.68 -10.38 23.70
C GLY A 149 3.71 -9.74 22.31
N GLU A 150 4.71 -9.99 21.47
CA GLU A 150 4.71 -9.53 20.09
C GLU A 150 3.81 -10.41 19.21
N ILE A 151 3.30 -9.83 18.14
CA ILE A 151 2.56 -10.55 17.09
C ILE A 151 3.56 -11.03 16.05
N ALA A 152 3.51 -12.30 15.71
CA ALA A 152 4.38 -12.91 14.72
C ALA A 152 3.61 -13.71 13.67
N ALA A 153 4.21 -13.80 12.49
CA ALA A 153 3.84 -14.78 11.49
C ALA A 153 4.56 -16.09 11.82
N VAL A 154 3.78 -17.12 12.06
CA VAL A 154 4.24 -18.44 12.51
C VAL A 154 3.71 -19.49 11.55
N ILE A 155 4.56 -20.43 11.13
CA ILE A 155 4.15 -21.64 10.43
C ILE A 155 3.97 -22.74 11.48
N ILE A 156 2.81 -23.35 11.47
CA ILE A 156 2.46 -24.49 12.32
C ILE A 156 2.08 -25.62 11.38
N GLU A 157 2.82 -26.70 11.40
CA GLU A 157 2.73 -27.80 10.45
C GLU A 157 2.86 -27.29 9.01
N ASP A 158 2.07 -26.97 8.22
CA ASP A 158 2.22 -26.36 6.89
C ASP A 158 1.34 -25.10 6.73
N GLU A 159 0.78 -24.61 7.85
CA GLU A 159 -0.08 -23.44 7.84
C GLU A 159 0.61 -22.25 8.48
N ALA A 160 0.67 -21.14 7.77
CA ALA A 160 1.10 -19.90 8.37
C ALA A 160 -0.08 -19.15 8.98
N THR A 161 0.15 -18.59 10.15
CA THR A 161 -0.85 -17.86 10.92
C THR A 161 -0.23 -16.70 11.66
N LEU A 162 -1.06 -15.69 12.00
CA LEU A 162 -0.66 -14.62 12.91
C LEU A 162 -1.13 -14.96 14.32
N LYS A 163 -0.22 -14.89 15.27
CA LYS A 163 -0.52 -15.09 16.69
C LYS A 163 0.33 -14.17 17.55
N ARG A 164 -0.14 -13.88 18.74
CA ARG A 164 0.68 -13.28 19.80
C ARG A 164 1.50 -14.40 20.45
N VAL A 165 2.81 -14.19 20.56
CA VAL A 165 3.80 -15.19 20.93
C VAL A 165 4.20 -15.01 22.39
N TYR A 166 4.24 -16.11 23.14
CA TYR A 166 4.81 -16.17 24.48
C TYR A 166 5.69 -17.40 24.59
N TYR A 167 6.98 -17.23 24.78
CA TYR A 167 7.93 -18.33 24.96
C TYR A 167 8.48 -18.36 26.38
N TYR A 168 8.28 -19.48 27.07
CA TYR A 168 8.74 -19.76 28.41
C TYR A 168 9.96 -20.67 28.33
N ARG A 169 11.16 -20.06 28.38
CA ARG A 169 12.42 -20.75 28.14
C ARG A 169 12.70 -21.87 29.14
N GLU A 170 12.36 -21.65 30.42
CA GLU A 170 12.58 -22.63 31.50
C GLU A 170 11.73 -23.89 31.34
N GLU A 171 10.54 -23.75 30.78
CA GLU A 171 9.61 -24.84 30.55
C GLU A 171 9.70 -25.41 29.13
N ASN A 172 10.55 -24.84 28.29
CA ASN A 172 10.60 -25.10 26.84
C ASN A 172 9.20 -25.14 26.22
N LYS A 173 8.41 -24.10 26.54
CA LYS A 173 7.00 -24.00 26.17
C LYS A 173 6.73 -22.75 25.36
N LEU A 174 6.04 -22.92 24.24
CA LEU A 174 5.54 -21.86 23.38
C LEU A 174 4.02 -21.79 23.48
N VAL A 175 3.50 -20.60 23.73
CA VAL A 175 2.06 -20.32 23.73
C VAL A 175 1.75 -19.31 22.64
N LEU A 176 0.88 -19.71 21.71
CA LEU A 176 0.42 -18.86 20.61
C LEU A 176 -1.02 -18.46 20.86
N VAL A 177 -1.24 -17.16 21.07
CA VAL A 177 -2.55 -16.64 21.45
C VAL A 177 -3.17 -15.87 20.27
N ALA A 178 -4.41 -16.21 19.95
CA ALA A 178 -5.21 -15.41 19.03
C ALA A 178 -5.72 -14.14 19.75
N GLU A 179 -5.78 -13.04 19.03
CA GLU A 179 -6.41 -11.81 19.48
C GLU A 179 -7.94 -11.82 19.21
N ASN A 180 -8.58 -12.96 19.50
CA ASN A 180 -10.00 -13.17 19.45
C ASN A 180 -10.37 -14.29 20.43
N PRO A 181 -11.21 -14.02 21.46
CA PRO A 181 -11.56 -14.99 22.49
C PRO A 181 -12.29 -16.25 21.99
N LYS A 182 -12.76 -16.24 20.74
CA LYS A 182 -13.34 -17.45 20.12
C LYS A 182 -12.34 -18.58 19.95
N TYR A 183 -11.03 -18.27 19.91
CA TYR A 183 -9.97 -19.22 19.67
C TYR A 183 -9.19 -19.47 20.95
N ALA A 184 -9.09 -20.74 21.34
CA ALA A 184 -8.25 -21.13 22.45
C ALA A 184 -6.76 -20.91 22.13
N PRO A 185 -5.92 -20.60 23.13
CA PRO A 185 -4.47 -20.58 22.94
C PRO A 185 -3.95 -21.96 22.50
N LEU A 186 -2.98 -21.94 21.60
CA LEU A 186 -2.23 -23.13 21.19
C LEU A 186 -0.98 -23.23 22.06
N VAL A 187 -0.75 -24.40 22.66
CA VAL A 187 0.38 -24.62 23.55
C VAL A 187 1.22 -25.77 23.01
N TYR A 188 2.52 -25.52 22.84
CA TYR A 188 3.47 -26.48 22.33
C TYR A 188 4.63 -26.62 23.32
N VAL A 189 5.07 -27.85 23.55
CA VAL A 189 6.15 -28.14 24.52
C VAL A 189 7.19 -29.09 23.90
N ASN A 190 8.44 -28.90 24.29
CA ASN A 190 9.57 -29.76 23.95
C ASN A 190 9.69 -30.07 22.44
N GLU A 191 9.50 -31.34 22.05
CA GLU A 191 9.68 -31.81 20.67
C GLU A 191 8.65 -31.25 19.71
N GLU A 192 7.48 -30.85 20.16
CA GLU A 192 6.43 -30.22 19.35
C GLU A 192 6.88 -28.89 18.74
N LEU A 193 7.84 -28.22 19.38
CA LEU A 193 8.43 -26.96 18.89
C LEU A 193 9.15 -27.13 17.55
N ASN A 194 9.60 -28.35 17.23
CA ASN A 194 10.28 -28.62 15.96
C ASN A 194 9.35 -28.48 14.72
N HIS A 195 8.05 -28.49 14.93
CA HIS A 195 7.04 -28.31 13.87
C HIS A 195 6.59 -26.84 13.72
N ILE A 196 7.23 -25.93 14.47
CA ILE A 196 6.86 -24.52 14.46
C ILE A 196 8.03 -23.69 13.93
N ASN A 197 7.73 -22.88 12.93
CA ASN A 197 8.73 -21.96 12.36
C ASN A 197 8.21 -20.52 12.47
N ILE A 198 9.00 -19.65 13.11
CA ILE A 198 8.70 -18.22 13.19
C ILE A 198 9.30 -17.53 11.96
N LEU A 199 8.43 -17.01 11.09
CA LEU A 199 8.85 -16.27 9.91
C LEU A 199 9.36 -14.87 10.25
N GLY A 200 8.78 -14.26 11.29
CA GLY A 200 9.15 -12.94 11.74
C GLY A 200 8.04 -12.25 12.52
N ARG A 201 8.37 -11.07 13.05
CA ARG A 201 7.42 -10.25 13.82
C ARG A 201 6.65 -9.28 12.94
N ALA A 202 5.38 -9.06 13.25
CA ALA A 202 4.57 -8.03 12.63
C ALA A 202 5.00 -6.65 13.15
N VAL A 203 5.26 -5.71 12.24
CA VAL A 203 5.73 -4.36 12.58
C VAL A 203 4.73 -3.26 12.23
N ALA A 204 3.88 -3.52 11.24
CA ALA A 204 2.82 -2.62 10.81
C ALA A 204 1.72 -3.40 10.09
N PHE A 205 0.56 -2.80 9.93
CA PHE A 205 -0.46 -3.30 9.02
C PHE A 205 -1.14 -2.15 8.28
N MET A 206 -1.72 -2.45 7.13
CA MET A 206 -2.50 -1.53 6.32
C MET A 206 -3.88 -2.12 6.10
N SER A 207 -4.90 -1.35 6.44
CA SER A 207 -6.31 -1.73 6.36
C SER A 207 -7.06 -0.79 5.42
N ASN A 208 -7.96 -1.34 4.63
CA ASN A 208 -8.85 -0.53 3.80
C ASN A 208 -10.06 -0.08 4.62
N ILE A 209 -10.46 1.17 4.45
CA ILE A 209 -11.70 1.67 5.02
C ILE A 209 -12.85 1.00 4.25
N LYS A 210 -13.73 0.30 5.00
CA LYS A 210 -14.94 -0.34 4.45
C LYS A 210 -16.14 0.53 4.66
#